data_855c4ddf8cccdfc9bc0e56dfd997ff2e
#
_entry.id   855c4ddf8cccdfc9bc0e56dfd997ff2e
#
_cell.length_a   1.000
_cell.length_b   1.000
_cell.length_c   1.000
_cell.angle_alpha   90.00
_cell.angle_beta   90.00
_cell.angle_gamma   90.00
#
_symmetry.space_group_name_H-M   'P 1'
#
loop_
_entity.id
_entity.type
_entity.pdbx_description
1 polymer ?
#
loop_
_entity_poly.entity_id
_entity_poly.type
_entity_poly.pdbx_seq_one_letter_code
_entity_poly.pdbx_strand_id
1 'polypeptide(L)'
;MMFEPRDVAPRLAIGAFILNSGLGKLKADEETARAVHGMACVAYPFLEKVEAGRFTRMLGWSEVTIGGALLAPVVPTRLAGLALTGFSSGLLGLYLRVPGMREPGSLRPTQNGIPMAKDSWMLGVGLGFLTAGCHRGRRASSRCPRRRARR
;
A
#
# COMPACT_ATOMS: atom_id res chain seq x y z
N MET A 1 7.00 -12.56 -19.40
CA MET A 1 7.28 -11.97 -18.07
C MET A 1 6.26 -10.89 -17.82
N MET A 2 5.50 -10.99 -16.70
CA MET A 2 4.43 -10.04 -16.36
C MET A 2 4.95 -8.79 -15.62
N PHE A 3 6.24 -8.71 -15.34
CA PHE A 3 6.90 -7.57 -14.75
C PHE A 3 7.67 -6.75 -15.77
N GLU A 4 7.59 -5.42 -15.61
CA GLU A 4 8.58 -4.55 -16.23
C GLU A 4 9.77 -4.40 -15.26
N PRO A 5 11.03 -4.36 -15.76
CA PRO A 5 12.20 -4.23 -14.88
C PRO A 5 12.13 -3.05 -13.93
N ARG A 6 11.46 -1.96 -14.32
CA ARG A 6 11.25 -0.76 -13.49
C ARG A 6 10.37 -1.02 -12.26
N ASP A 7 9.49 -2.04 -12.30
CA ASP A 7 8.56 -2.33 -11.21
C ASP A 7 9.18 -3.27 -10.16
N VAL A 8 10.28 -3.95 -10.51
CA VAL A 8 10.92 -4.97 -9.66
C VAL A 8 11.40 -4.38 -8.33
N ALA A 9 12.20 -3.32 -8.38
CA ALA A 9 12.80 -2.74 -7.18
C ALA A 9 11.74 -2.22 -6.18
N PRO A 10 10.75 -1.40 -6.59
CA PRO A 10 9.72 -0.96 -5.65
C PRO A 10 8.83 -2.10 -5.15
N ARG A 11 8.55 -3.12 -5.96
CA ARG A 11 7.79 -4.31 -5.51
C ARG A 11 8.55 -5.09 -4.45
N LEU A 12 9.84 -5.31 -4.64
CA LEU A 12 10.68 -6.03 -3.67
C LEU A 12 10.79 -5.25 -2.36
N ALA A 13 11.10 -3.97 -2.43
CA ALA A 13 11.29 -3.15 -1.23
C ALA A 13 10.00 -3.05 -0.39
N ILE A 14 8.89 -2.67 -1.03
CA ILE A 14 7.61 -2.51 -0.32
C ILE A 14 7.02 -3.85 0.07
N GLY A 15 7.11 -4.85 -0.82
CA GLY A 15 6.60 -6.20 -0.54
C GLY A 15 7.28 -6.84 0.65
N ALA A 16 8.60 -6.77 0.74
CA ALA A 16 9.36 -7.28 1.87
C ALA A 16 9.03 -6.52 3.17
N PHE A 17 8.90 -5.19 3.10
CA PHE A 17 8.55 -4.37 4.26
C PHE A 17 7.16 -4.72 4.81
N ILE A 18 6.14 -4.75 3.95
CA ILE A 18 4.75 -5.06 4.36
C ILE A 18 4.65 -6.50 4.85
N LEU A 19 5.30 -7.46 4.18
CA LEU A 19 5.32 -8.86 4.61
C LEU A 19 5.90 -8.99 6.02
N ASN A 20 7.04 -8.36 6.28
CA ASN A 20 7.67 -8.38 7.60
C ASN A 20 6.76 -7.73 8.67
N SER A 21 6.11 -6.61 8.35
CA SER A 21 5.15 -5.94 9.22
C SER A 21 3.97 -6.85 9.57
N GLY A 22 3.40 -7.53 8.58
CA GLY A 22 2.31 -8.48 8.76
C GLY A 22 2.70 -9.66 9.64
N LEU A 23 3.87 -10.26 9.39
CA LEU A 23 4.39 -11.36 10.22
C LEU A 23 4.61 -10.93 11.67
N GLY A 24 5.06 -9.70 11.91
CA GLY A 24 5.17 -9.11 13.25
C GLY A 24 3.81 -9.04 13.96
N LYS A 25 2.77 -8.56 13.25
CA LYS A 25 1.40 -8.46 13.80
C LYS A 25 0.77 -9.83 14.11
N LEU A 26 1.09 -10.86 13.33
CA LEU A 26 0.61 -12.21 13.61
C LEU A 26 1.21 -12.82 14.89
N LYS A 27 2.36 -12.30 15.34
CA LYS A 27 3.05 -12.69 16.57
C LYS A 27 2.86 -11.68 17.70
N ALA A 28 2.06 -10.63 17.49
CA ALA A 28 1.85 -9.58 18.46
C ALA A 28 1.20 -10.14 19.74
N ASP A 29 1.68 -9.67 20.89
CA ASP A 29 1.05 -9.91 22.17
C ASP A 29 -0.24 -9.10 22.35
N GLU A 30 -0.96 -9.34 23.44
CA GLU A 30 -2.21 -8.65 23.70
C GLU A 30 -2.05 -7.15 23.87
N GLU A 31 -0.95 -6.69 24.46
CA GLU A 31 -0.70 -5.27 24.67
C GLU A 31 -0.52 -4.54 23.34
N THR A 32 0.32 -5.08 22.47
CA THR A 32 0.49 -4.57 21.10
C THR A 32 -0.81 -4.62 20.31
N ALA A 33 -1.58 -5.71 20.43
CA ALA A 33 -2.86 -5.83 19.73
C ALA A 33 -3.86 -4.76 20.20
N ARG A 34 -3.96 -4.50 21.50
CA ARG A 34 -4.81 -3.43 22.06
C ARG A 34 -4.36 -2.05 21.60
N ALA A 35 -3.05 -1.78 21.56
CA ALA A 35 -2.52 -0.50 21.10
C ALA A 35 -2.84 -0.24 19.62
N VAL A 36 -2.60 -1.23 18.75
CA VAL A 36 -2.90 -1.13 17.31
C VAL A 36 -4.40 -0.95 17.07
N HIS A 37 -5.24 -1.76 17.75
CA HIS A 37 -6.68 -1.67 17.65
C HIS A 37 -7.22 -0.34 18.18
N GLY A 38 -6.75 0.12 19.35
CA GLY A 38 -7.16 1.40 19.93
C GLY A 38 -6.91 2.57 18.99
N MET A 39 -5.72 2.60 18.38
CA MET A 39 -5.41 3.61 17.36
C MET A 39 -6.35 3.53 16.14
N ALA A 40 -6.67 2.31 15.70
CA ALA A 40 -7.59 2.11 14.59
C ALA A 40 -9.02 2.56 14.93
N CYS A 41 -9.50 2.32 16.15
CA CYS A 41 -10.83 2.73 16.62
C CYS A 41 -10.99 4.25 16.67
N VAL A 42 -9.95 4.99 17.04
CA VAL A 42 -9.96 6.47 16.99
C VAL A 42 -10.23 6.98 15.58
N ALA A 43 -9.66 6.36 14.57
CA ALA A 43 -9.87 6.78 13.18
C ALA A 43 -11.13 6.19 12.55
N TYR A 44 -11.52 5.00 12.98
CA TYR A 44 -12.59 4.18 12.42
C TYR A 44 -13.45 3.58 13.55
N PRO A 45 -14.39 4.33 14.15
CA PRO A 45 -15.16 3.90 15.34
C PRO A 45 -15.92 2.58 15.17
N PHE A 46 -16.30 2.22 13.94
CA PHE A 46 -16.96 0.94 13.66
C PHE A 46 -16.12 -0.29 14.02
N LEU A 47 -14.80 -0.13 14.17
CA LEU A 47 -13.88 -1.20 14.54
C LEU A 47 -13.98 -1.57 16.03
N GLU A 48 -14.57 -0.74 16.87
CA GLU A 48 -14.79 -1.03 18.30
C GLU A 48 -15.59 -2.33 18.53
N LYS A 49 -16.40 -2.73 17.54
CA LYS A 49 -17.18 -3.97 17.57
C LYS A 49 -16.34 -5.23 17.34
N VAL A 50 -15.08 -5.08 16.96
CA VAL A 50 -14.15 -6.17 16.65
C VAL A 50 -13.19 -6.33 17.82
N GLU A 51 -12.98 -7.54 18.28
CA GLU A 51 -11.99 -7.83 19.33
C GLU A 51 -10.57 -7.49 18.85
N ALA A 52 -9.74 -6.88 19.72
CA ALA A 52 -8.41 -6.37 19.39
C ALA A 52 -7.48 -7.44 18.79
N GLY A 53 -7.46 -8.64 19.36
CA GLY A 53 -6.65 -9.74 18.85
C GLY A 53 -7.09 -10.24 17.48
N ARG A 54 -8.41 -10.26 17.21
CA ARG A 54 -8.95 -10.59 15.89
C ARG A 54 -8.58 -9.53 14.86
N PHE A 55 -8.80 -8.27 15.22
CA PHE A 55 -8.46 -7.14 14.33
C PHE A 55 -6.99 -7.17 13.93
N THR A 56 -6.08 -7.31 14.90
CA THR A 56 -4.64 -7.31 14.64
C THR A 56 -4.20 -8.51 13.79
N ARG A 57 -4.81 -9.69 14.00
CA ARG A 57 -4.57 -10.85 13.12
C ARG A 57 -5.10 -10.64 11.71
N MET A 58 -6.30 -10.09 11.54
CA MET A 58 -6.85 -9.78 10.22
C MET A 58 -5.98 -8.76 9.48
N LEU A 59 -5.51 -7.72 10.19
CA LEU A 59 -4.58 -6.74 9.64
C LEU A 59 -3.26 -7.40 9.24
N GLY A 60 -2.68 -8.24 10.09
CA GLY A 60 -1.45 -8.99 9.80
C GLY A 60 -1.60 -9.89 8.58
N TRP A 61 -2.69 -10.63 8.44
CA TRP A 61 -2.96 -11.46 7.25
C TRP A 61 -3.17 -10.63 6.00
N SER A 62 -3.82 -9.48 6.08
CA SER A 62 -3.95 -8.57 4.92
C SER A 62 -2.57 -8.06 4.46
N GLU A 63 -1.70 -7.70 5.39
CA GLU A 63 -0.32 -7.27 5.08
C GLU A 63 0.49 -8.43 4.47
N VAL A 64 0.42 -9.64 5.04
CA VAL A 64 1.10 -10.82 4.47
C VAL A 64 0.62 -11.10 3.05
N THR A 65 -0.68 -11.01 2.81
CA THR A 65 -1.26 -11.23 1.48
C THR A 65 -0.79 -10.18 0.47
N ILE A 66 -0.82 -8.90 0.85
CA ILE A 66 -0.40 -7.79 -0.02
C ILE A 66 1.11 -7.87 -0.27
N GLY A 67 1.91 -8.09 0.78
CA GLY A 67 3.37 -8.24 0.67
C GLY A 67 3.73 -9.43 -0.22
N GLY A 68 3.07 -10.58 -0.02
CA GLY A 68 3.23 -11.77 -0.86
C GLY A 68 2.82 -11.52 -2.32
N ALA A 69 1.72 -10.80 -2.57
CA ALA A 69 1.28 -10.44 -3.92
C ALA A 69 2.27 -9.51 -4.62
N LEU A 70 2.90 -8.59 -3.88
CA LEU A 70 3.94 -7.72 -4.42
C LEU A 70 5.20 -8.50 -4.78
N LEU A 71 5.59 -9.50 -3.97
CA LEU A 71 6.79 -10.31 -4.19
C LEU A 71 6.56 -11.41 -5.26
N ALA A 72 5.33 -11.89 -5.40
CA ALA A 72 5.02 -12.96 -6.34
C ALA A 72 5.07 -12.50 -7.80
N PRO A 73 5.91 -13.12 -8.65
CA PRO A 73 6.05 -12.73 -10.06
C PRO A 73 4.82 -13.02 -10.93
N VAL A 74 3.95 -13.88 -10.46
CA VAL A 74 2.72 -14.27 -11.17
C VAL A 74 1.57 -13.28 -11.00
N VAL A 75 1.64 -12.40 -9.98
CA VAL A 75 0.59 -11.42 -9.71
C VAL A 75 0.78 -10.19 -10.60
N PRO A 76 -0.24 -9.81 -11.41
CA PRO A 76 -0.17 -8.63 -12.24
C PRO A 76 0.12 -7.36 -11.42
N THR A 77 1.03 -6.50 -11.91
CA THR A 77 1.43 -5.27 -11.22
C THR A 77 0.23 -4.38 -10.89
N ARG A 78 -0.77 -4.32 -11.75
CA ARG A 78 -2.00 -3.54 -11.49
C ARG A 78 -2.80 -4.07 -10.31
N LEU A 79 -2.94 -5.39 -10.19
CA LEU A 79 -3.69 -6.00 -9.08
C LEU A 79 -2.97 -5.77 -7.75
N ALA A 80 -1.65 -5.99 -7.72
CA ALA A 80 -0.82 -5.68 -6.55
C ALA A 80 -0.87 -4.17 -6.23
N GLY A 81 -0.85 -3.30 -7.25
CA GLY A 81 -0.99 -1.86 -7.09
C GLY A 81 -2.35 -1.44 -6.52
N LEU A 82 -3.44 -2.08 -6.94
CA LEU A 82 -4.77 -1.82 -6.39
C LEU A 82 -4.85 -2.18 -4.91
N ALA A 83 -4.36 -3.37 -4.55
CA ALA A 83 -4.33 -3.82 -3.16
C ALA A 83 -3.45 -2.90 -2.29
N LEU A 84 -2.27 -2.52 -2.77
CA LEU A 84 -1.38 -1.59 -2.09
C LEU A 84 -2.02 -0.20 -1.91
N THR A 85 -2.66 0.33 -2.95
CA THR A 85 -3.35 1.63 -2.91
C THR A 85 -4.47 1.63 -1.88
N GLY A 86 -5.33 0.61 -1.88
CA GLY A 86 -6.41 0.48 -0.90
C GLY A 86 -5.89 0.40 0.53
N PHE A 87 -4.90 -0.43 0.76
CA PHE A 87 -4.26 -0.59 2.07
C PHE A 87 -3.63 0.71 2.58
N SER A 88 -2.78 1.35 1.75
CA SER A 88 -2.11 2.60 2.10
C SER A 88 -3.09 3.75 2.33
N SER A 89 -4.20 3.77 1.61
CA SER A 89 -5.27 4.76 1.83
C SER A 89 -5.89 4.61 3.21
N GLY A 90 -6.09 3.37 3.69
CA GLY A 90 -6.55 3.10 5.05
C GLY A 90 -5.56 3.59 6.11
N LEU A 91 -4.28 3.30 5.94
CA LEU A 91 -3.23 3.78 6.85
C LEU A 91 -3.10 5.31 6.85
N LEU A 92 -3.19 5.93 5.68
CA LEU A 92 -3.20 7.39 5.59
C LEU A 92 -4.44 8.00 6.25
N GLY A 93 -5.57 7.30 6.23
CA GLY A 93 -6.76 7.66 7.00
C GLY A 93 -6.52 7.70 8.50
N LEU A 94 -5.71 6.77 9.05
CA LEU A 94 -5.25 6.83 10.44
C LEU A 94 -4.44 8.09 10.69
N TYR A 95 -3.43 8.35 9.85
CA TYR A 95 -2.59 9.55 9.95
C TYR A 95 -3.41 10.85 9.99
N LEU A 96 -4.45 10.93 9.17
CA LEU A 96 -5.27 12.13 9.05
C LEU A 96 -6.28 12.32 10.21
N ARG A 97 -6.72 11.23 10.84
CA ARG A 97 -7.82 11.25 11.83
C ARG A 97 -7.35 11.11 13.28
N VAL A 98 -6.21 10.44 13.51
CA VAL A 98 -5.72 10.25 14.89
C VAL A 98 -5.12 11.55 15.42
N PRO A 99 -5.61 12.08 16.56
CA PRO A 99 -5.06 13.27 17.17
C PRO A 99 -3.59 13.09 17.55
N GLY A 100 -2.79 14.15 17.39
CA GLY A 100 -1.36 14.12 17.74
C GLY A 100 -0.44 13.53 16.67
N MET A 101 -0.98 13.00 15.55
CA MET A 101 -0.16 12.55 14.42
C MET A 101 0.30 13.70 13.53
N ARG A 102 -0.44 14.82 13.52
CA ARG A 102 -0.16 16.02 12.73
C ARG A 102 -0.04 17.26 13.61
N GLU A 103 0.73 18.23 13.16
CA GLU A 103 0.72 19.56 13.75
C GLU A 103 -0.65 20.23 13.57
N PRO A 104 -1.14 20.99 14.56
CA PRO A 104 -2.44 21.67 14.47
C PRO A 104 -2.52 22.55 13.20
N GLY A 105 -3.58 22.37 12.40
CA GLY A 105 -3.80 23.14 11.17
C GLY A 105 -2.87 22.82 10.00
N SER A 106 -2.01 21.80 10.11
CA SER A 106 -1.03 21.43 9.09
C SER A 106 -1.12 19.95 8.71
N LEU A 107 -0.57 19.60 7.54
CA LEU A 107 -0.31 18.21 7.13
C LEU A 107 1.08 17.72 7.58
N ARG A 108 1.85 18.55 8.30
CA ARG A 108 3.18 18.16 8.79
C ARG A 108 3.05 17.13 9.90
N PRO A 109 3.84 16.03 9.85
CA PRO A 109 3.82 15.05 10.90
C PRO A 109 4.49 15.57 12.17
N THR A 110 3.93 15.20 13.31
CA THR A 110 4.65 15.25 14.60
C THR A 110 5.65 14.10 14.64
N GLN A 111 6.48 14.04 15.69
CA GLN A 111 7.39 12.91 15.90
C GLN A 111 6.64 11.57 15.95
N ASN A 112 5.46 11.53 16.55
CA ASN A 112 4.62 10.34 16.61
C ASN A 112 3.95 10.03 15.27
N GLY A 113 3.75 11.03 14.42
CA GLY A 113 3.13 10.88 13.11
C GLY A 113 4.07 10.47 11.99
N ILE A 114 5.40 10.64 12.15
CA ILE A 114 6.39 10.29 11.12
C ILE A 114 6.28 8.85 10.62
N PRO A 115 6.12 7.82 11.47
CA PRO A 115 5.99 6.44 11.00
C PRO A 115 4.80 6.25 10.07
N MET A 116 3.67 6.90 10.34
CA MET A 116 2.46 6.82 9.53
C MET A 116 2.50 7.72 8.29
N ALA A 117 3.16 8.87 8.37
CA ALA A 117 3.35 9.75 7.21
C ALA A 117 4.14 9.06 6.08
N LYS A 118 5.02 8.12 6.41
CA LYS A 118 5.77 7.30 5.43
C LYS A 118 4.86 6.47 4.55
N ASP A 119 3.66 6.11 5.00
CA ASP A 119 2.71 5.32 4.22
C ASP A 119 2.22 6.05 2.97
N SER A 120 2.40 7.38 2.90
CA SER A 120 2.18 8.16 1.69
C SER A 120 3.06 7.69 0.50
N TRP A 121 4.25 7.16 0.77
CA TRP A 121 5.12 6.61 -0.29
C TRP A 121 4.54 5.34 -0.89
N MET A 122 3.98 4.47 -0.05
CA MET A 122 3.31 3.25 -0.50
C MET A 122 2.09 3.59 -1.35
N LEU A 123 1.33 4.62 -0.96
CA LEU A 123 0.21 5.12 -1.78
C LEU A 123 0.71 5.60 -3.15
N GLY A 124 1.77 6.42 -3.18
CA GLY A 124 2.37 6.90 -4.43
C GLY A 124 2.83 5.78 -5.35
N VAL A 125 3.49 4.75 -4.81
CA VAL A 125 3.92 3.59 -5.58
C VAL A 125 2.73 2.76 -6.06
N GLY A 126 1.73 2.53 -5.21
CA GLY A 126 0.49 1.83 -5.58
C GLY A 126 -0.21 2.49 -6.77
N LEU A 127 -0.37 3.81 -6.74
CA LEU A 127 -0.92 4.59 -7.85
C LEU A 127 -0.03 4.50 -9.11
N GLY A 128 1.29 4.53 -8.94
CA GLY A 128 2.24 4.31 -10.02
C GLY A 128 2.04 2.96 -10.72
N PHE A 129 1.82 1.89 -9.96
CA PHE A 129 1.53 0.56 -10.51
C PHE A 129 0.20 0.49 -11.25
N LEU A 130 -0.82 1.22 -10.81
CA LEU A 130 -2.12 1.30 -11.50
C LEU A 130 -1.98 1.99 -12.86
N THR A 131 -1.21 3.08 -12.93
CA THR A 131 -1.06 3.89 -14.14
C THR A 131 -0.04 3.31 -15.14
N ALA A 132 0.90 2.48 -14.70
CA ALA A 132 1.97 1.90 -15.51
C ALA A 132 1.47 1.19 -16.78
N GLY A 133 0.28 0.60 -16.73
CA GLY A 133 -0.30 -0.08 -17.90
C GLY A 133 -1.04 0.82 -18.88
N CYS A 134 -1.39 2.06 -18.53
CA CYS A 134 -2.10 2.96 -19.44
C CYS A 134 -1.19 3.51 -20.55
N HIS A 135 0.13 3.57 -20.32
CA HIS A 135 1.08 4.03 -21.32
C HIS A 135 1.36 3.04 -22.46
N ARG A 136 1.03 1.76 -22.28
CA ARG A 136 1.21 0.75 -23.34
C ARG A 136 0.28 0.94 -24.52
N GLY A 137 -0.96 1.36 -24.29
CA GLY A 137 -1.94 1.61 -25.35
C GLY A 137 -1.59 2.79 -26.27
N ARG A 138 -0.98 3.82 -25.73
CA ARG A 138 -0.61 5.02 -26.50
C ARG A 138 0.61 4.84 -27.41
N ARG A 139 1.59 4.02 -27.02
CA ARG A 139 2.79 3.78 -27.85
C ARG A 139 2.55 2.80 -29.01
N ALA A 140 1.52 1.95 -28.91
CA ALA A 140 1.16 1.03 -30.00
C ALA A 140 0.43 1.74 -31.15
N SER A 141 -0.30 2.83 -30.85
CA SER A 141 -1.08 3.54 -31.86
C SER A 141 -0.27 4.56 -32.69
N SER A 142 0.94 4.91 -32.25
CA SER A 142 1.81 5.87 -32.97
C SER A 142 2.78 5.25 -33.97
N ARG A 143 2.77 3.93 -34.15
CA ARG A 143 3.45 3.28 -35.25
C ARG A 143 2.57 3.27 -36.51
N CYS A 144 2.36 4.44 -37.10
CA CYS A 144 1.82 4.55 -38.43
C CYS A 144 2.80 3.90 -39.42
N PRO A 145 2.38 2.94 -40.26
CA PRO A 145 3.27 2.38 -41.28
C PRO A 145 3.54 3.45 -42.34
N ARG A 146 4.79 3.90 -42.43
CA ARG A 146 5.27 4.72 -43.51
C ARG A 146 4.98 4.00 -44.82
N ARG A 147 3.96 4.44 -45.52
CA ARG A 147 3.61 4.02 -46.86
C ARG A 147 4.82 4.28 -47.77
N ARG A 148 5.48 3.19 -48.18
CA ARG A 148 6.55 3.22 -49.18
C ARG A 148 5.92 3.67 -50.50
N ALA A 149 6.07 4.91 -50.89
CA ALA A 149 5.81 5.37 -52.23
C ALA A 149 6.86 4.71 -53.15
N ARG A 150 6.46 3.75 -53.93
CA ARG A 150 7.22 3.29 -55.10
C ARG A 150 6.98 4.30 -56.22
N ARG A 151 8.06 4.84 -56.73
CA ARG A 151 8.20 5.28 -58.14
C ARG A 151 9.01 4.24 -58.89
#